data_09315b95b0d15a77693bdc281bd9ab96
#
_entry.id   09315b95b0d15a77693bdc281bd9ab96
#
_cell.length_a   1.000
_cell.length_b   1.000
_cell.length_c   1.000
_cell.angle_alpha   90.00
_cell.angle_beta   90.00
_cell.angle_gamma   90.00
#
_symmetry.space_group_name_H-M   'P 1'
#
loop_
_entity.id
_entity.type
_entity.pdbx_description
1 polymer ?
#
loop_
_entity_poly.entity_id
_entity_poly.type
_entity_poly.pdbx_seq_one_letter_code
_entity_poly.pdbx_strand_id
1 'polypeptide(L)'
;MINQQIEDAGLSDVQRGVFWFRHDLRLHDQPAIAELCTAVSQVTFTYILDDKCFDDAAFGFSPMGKHRHTFLLQTLSDLKQQLNQRGHELLILKGNTAECIVQLLNAGGYTHLGVSQHCGFDETAQLTTVKRFFNTLRVIETPTFGLFDAEVLPFDIEDMPDVFSPFRRKVEKHCTPLPVLERIAQLPDGFMPNIDKQYILDIE
;
A
#
# COMPACT_ATOMS: atom_id res chain seq x y z
N MET A 1 29.71 -2.75 -38.14
CA MET A 1 28.98 -1.49 -38.03
C MET A 1 27.50 -1.80 -37.77
N ILE A 2 27.19 -2.43 -36.64
CA ILE A 2 25.80 -2.69 -36.14
C ILE A 2 25.83 -2.56 -34.62
N ASN A 3 26.39 -1.48 -34.08
CA ASN A 3 26.47 -1.27 -32.63
C ASN A 3 26.29 0.22 -32.25
N GLN A 4 25.38 0.93 -32.92
CA GLN A 4 25.23 2.38 -32.65
C GLN A 4 23.80 2.90 -32.86
N GLN A 5 22.76 2.07 -32.63
CA GLN A 5 21.35 2.50 -32.70
C GLN A 5 20.48 2.00 -31.54
N ILE A 6 21.03 1.80 -30.37
CA ILE A 6 20.25 1.55 -29.12
C ILE A 6 20.63 2.61 -28.06
N GLU A 7 20.80 3.84 -28.47
CA GLU A 7 20.85 5.02 -27.60
C GLU A 7 19.86 6.03 -28.15
N ASP A 8 18.84 6.34 -27.36
CA ASP A 8 17.76 7.33 -27.58
C ASP A 8 16.34 6.77 -27.78
N ALA A 9 15.96 5.75 -27.02
CA ALA A 9 14.59 5.75 -26.54
C ALA A 9 14.60 6.58 -25.24
N GLY A 10 14.26 7.88 -25.36
CA GLY A 10 14.17 8.78 -24.21
C GLY A 10 13.34 8.14 -23.11
N LEU A 11 14.01 7.65 -22.06
CA LEU A 11 13.36 7.37 -20.80
C LEU A 11 12.73 8.69 -20.38
N SER A 12 11.42 8.77 -20.50
CA SER A 12 10.66 9.91 -19.99
C SER A 12 11.05 10.09 -18.52
N ASP A 13 11.48 11.28 -18.16
CA ASP A 13 11.87 11.73 -16.81
C ASP A 13 10.67 11.70 -15.83
N VAL A 14 9.59 11.00 -16.21
CA VAL A 14 8.34 10.89 -15.48
C VAL A 14 8.50 9.84 -14.39
N GLN A 15 8.58 10.30 -13.16
CA GLN A 15 8.58 9.41 -12.00
C GLN A 15 7.15 8.90 -11.76
N ARG A 16 6.94 7.60 -11.92
CA ARG A 16 5.65 6.94 -11.67
C ARG A 16 5.67 6.17 -10.37
N GLY A 17 4.63 6.38 -9.57
CA GLY A 17 4.41 5.64 -8.34
C GLY A 17 3.17 4.79 -8.39
N VAL A 18 3.18 3.70 -7.68
CA VAL A 18 1.97 2.97 -7.32
C VAL A 18 1.82 2.99 -5.81
N PHE A 19 0.65 3.36 -5.31
CA PHE A 19 0.30 3.21 -3.92
C PHE A 19 -0.55 1.96 -3.75
N TRP A 20 -0.02 1.00 -3.01
CA TRP A 20 -0.70 -0.25 -2.75
C TRP A 20 -1.37 -0.23 -1.39
N PHE A 21 -2.71 -0.01 -1.40
CA PHE A 21 -3.53 -0.13 -0.20
C PHE A 21 -3.57 -1.58 0.29
N ARG A 22 -3.45 -1.74 1.61
CA ARG A 22 -3.58 -3.05 2.27
C ARG A 22 -4.72 -3.04 3.29
N HIS A 23 -4.47 -2.66 4.53
CA HIS A 23 -5.48 -2.67 5.62
C HIS A 23 -6.03 -1.28 5.96
N ASP A 24 -5.29 -0.23 5.70
CA ASP A 24 -5.59 1.16 6.02
C ASP A 24 -6.20 1.90 4.82
N LEU A 25 -7.43 1.56 4.50
CA LEU A 25 -8.18 2.06 3.32
C LEU A 25 -8.68 3.50 3.55
N ARG A 26 -7.75 4.47 3.61
CA ARG A 26 -8.05 5.89 3.86
C ARG A 26 -7.10 6.82 3.11
N LEU A 27 -7.57 8.05 2.83
CA LEU A 27 -6.76 9.10 2.17
C LEU A 27 -6.32 10.21 3.14
N HIS A 28 -6.92 10.30 4.32
CA HIS A 28 -6.52 11.26 5.35
C HIS A 28 -5.57 10.61 6.34
N ASP A 29 -4.72 11.42 6.96
CA ASP A 29 -3.76 10.96 7.96
C ASP A 29 -2.98 9.72 7.48
N GLN A 30 -2.45 9.81 6.24
CA GLN A 30 -1.79 8.71 5.55
C GLN A 30 -0.39 9.14 5.10
N PRO A 31 0.62 9.00 5.98
CA PRO A 31 1.97 9.46 5.71
C PRO A 31 2.62 8.76 4.52
N ALA A 32 2.34 7.48 4.30
CA ALA A 32 2.90 6.75 3.16
C ALA A 32 2.43 7.29 1.80
N ILE A 33 1.16 7.73 1.69
CA ILE A 33 0.67 8.42 0.49
C ILE A 33 1.36 9.79 0.37
N ALA A 34 1.45 10.55 1.46
CA ALA A 34 2.06 11.88 1.44
C ALA A 34 3.51 11.80 0.95
N GLU A 35 4.29 10.87 1.47
CA GLU A 35 5.68 10.66 1.07
C GLU A 35 5.80 10.24 -0.40
N LEU A 36 4.99 9.26 -0.86
CA LEU A 36 4.98 8.85 -2.26
C LEU A 36 4.66 10.03 -3.19
N CYS A 37 3.65 10.84 -2.87
CA CYS A 37 3.22 11.97 -3.69
C CYS A 37 4.30 13.06 -3.84
N THR A 38 5.24 13.17 -2.91
CA THR A 38 6.39 14.08 -3.06
C THR A 38 7.47 13.55 -4.00
N ALA A 39 7.51 12.24 -4.21
CA ALA A 39 8.56 11.57 -4.98
C ALA A 39 8.20 11.32 -6.45
N VAL A 40 6.93 11.45 -6.82
CA VAL A 40 6.44 11.06 -8.15
C VAL A 40 5.59 12.14 -8.80
N SER A 41 5.56 12.15 -10.13
CA SER A 41 4.68 13.04 -10.92
C SER A 41 3.40 12.37 -11.39
N GLN A 42 3.37 11.04 -11.40
CA GLN A 42 2.17 10.25 -11.73
C GLN A 42 1.97 9.14 -10.71
N VAL A 43 0.70 8.87 -10.36
CA VAL A 43 0.36 7.86 -9.36
C VAL A 43 -0.79 6.96 -9.79
N THR A 44 -0.69 5.68 -9.46
CA THR A 44 -1.77 4.69 -9.52
C THR A 44 -2.11 4.26 -8.10
N PHE A 45 -3.38 4.27 -7.75
CA PHE A 45 -3.88 3.72 -6.50
C PHE A 45 -4.42 2.32 -6.74
N THR A 46 -3.97 1.33 -5.98
CA THR A 46 -4.40 -0.05 -6.15
C THR A 46 -4.72 -0.74 -4.84
N TYR A 47 -5.67 -1.66 -4.90
CA TYR A 47 -5.97 -2.65 -3.88
C TYR A 47 -5.96 -4.05 -4.51
N ILE A 48 -5.46 -5.06 -3.80
CA ILE A 48 -5.45 -6.43 -4.30
C ILE A 48 -6.27 -7.30 -3.36
N LEU A 49 -7.33 -7.90 -3.90
CA LEU A 49 -8.15 -8.87 -3.21
C LEU A 49 -7.50 -10.26 -3.37
N ASP A 50 -6.79 -10.68 -2.34
CA ASP A 50 -6.03 -11.94 -2.35
C ASP A 50 -6.99 -13.14 -2.36
N ASP A 51 -6.78 -14.07 -3.29
CA ASP A 51 -7.57 -15.31 -3.39
C ASP A 51 -7.49 -16.16 -2.12
N LYS A 52 -6.39 -16.07 -1.37
CA LYS A 52 -6.25 -16.73 -0.05
C LYS A 52 -7.34 -16.34 0.94
N CYS A 53 -7.96 -15.17 0.76
CA CYS A 53 -9.09 -14.74 1.60
C CYS A 53 -10.32 -15.65 1.45
N PHE A 54 -10.42 -16.39 0.33
CA PHE A 54 -11.60 -17.20 -0.04
C PHE A 54 -11.28 -18.70 -0.11
N ASP A 55 -10.01 -19.07 -0.07
CA ASP A 55 -9.61 -20.47 -0.07
C ASP A 55 -10.00 -21.13 1.25
N ASP A 56 -10.44 -22.38 1.17
CA ASP A 56 -10.69 -23.19 2.35
C ASP A 56 -9.37 -23.37 3.11
N ALA A 57 -9.30 -22.76 4.27
CA ALA A 57 -8.12 -22.89 5.11
C ALA A 57 -7.95 -24.33 5.60
N ALA A 58 -6.79 -24.66 6.13
CA ALA A 58 -6.45 -25.98 6.70
C ALA A 58 -7.48 -26.53 7.72
N PHE A 59 -8.39 -25.69 8.18
CA PHE A 59 -9.44 -26.02 9.15
C PHE A 59 -10.84 -26.13 8.52
N GLY A 60 -10.97 -26.11 7.18
CA GLY A 60 -12.23 -26.31 6.46
C GLY A 60 -13.20 -25.13 6.53
N PHE A 61 -12.72 -23.91 6.75
CA PHE A 61 -13.51 -22.69 6.67
C PHE A 61 -12.74 -21.56 6.00
N SER A 62 -13.48 -20.70 5.28
CA SER A 62 -12.89 -19.53 4.61
C SER A 62 -12.38 -18.49 5.62
N PRO A 63 -11.16 -17.96 5.45
CA PRO A 63 -10.63 -16.88 6.28
C PRO A 63 -11.45 -15.59 6.20
N MET A 64 -12.18 -15.36 5.08
CA MET A 64 -13.03 -14.21 4.86
C MET A 64 -14.50 -14.55 5.08
N GLY A 65 -15.03 -14.26 6.27
CA GLY A 65 -16.45 -14.42 6.56
C GLY A 65 -17.32 -13.39 5.82
N LYS A 66 -18.60 -13.71 5.59
CA LYS A 66 -19.55 -12.89 4.81
C LYS A 66 -19.61 -11.42 5.26
N HIS A 67 -19.68 -11.15 6.55
CA HIS A 67 -19.78 -9.77 7.06
C HIS A 67 -18.50 -8.97 6.83
N ARG A 68 -17.33 -9.60 7.03
CA ARG A 68 -16.04 -8.98 6.74
C ARG A 68 -15.89 -8.66 5.25
N HIS A 69 -16.31 -9.59 4.39
CA HIS A 69 -16.30 -9.38 2.93
C HIS A 69 -17.21 -8.22 2.51
N THR A 70 -18.46 -8.19 3.01
CA THR A 70 -19.39 -7.08 2.73
C THR A 70 -18.81 -5.73 3.20
N PHE A 71 -18.26 -5.68 4.40
CA PHE A 71 -17.63 -4.47 4.92
C PHE A 71 -16.45 -4.02 4.06
N LEU A 72 -15.59 -4.97 3.63
CA LEU A 72 -14.47 -4.66 2.74
C LEU A 72 -14.94 -4.04 1.42
N LEU A 73 -15.95 -4.63 0.77
CA LEU A 73 -16.48 -4.09 -0.50
C LEU A 73 -17.06 -2.69 -0.31
N GLN A 74 -17.79 -2.45 0.77
CA GLN A 74 -18.32 -1.11 1.09
C GLN A 74 -17.19 -0.10 1.33
N THR A 75 -16.13 -0.49 2.04
CA THR A 75 -14.97 0.36 2.28
C THR A 75 -14.21 0.67 0.99
N LEU A 76 -14.05 -0.31 0.10
CA LEU A 76 -13.42 -0.11 -1.21
C LEU A 76 -14.26 0.78 -2.12
N SER A 77 -15.59 0.64 -2.09
CA SER A 77 -16.52 1.51 -2.83
C SER A 77 -16.41 2.98 -2.34
N ASP A 78 -16.37 3.20 -1.02
CA ASP A 78 -16.17 4.53 -0.45
C ASP A 78 -14.80 5.12 -0.83
N LEU A 79 -13.72 4.34 -0.74
CA LEU A 79 -12.37 4.76 -1.14
C LEU A 79 -12.32 5.10 -2.65
N LYS A 80 -12.95 4.28 -3.50
CA LYS A 80 -13.08 4.52 -4.95
C LYS A 80 -13.79 5.85 -5.21
N GLN A 81 -14.89 6.12 -4.50
CA GLN A 81 -15.61 7.38 -4.61
C GLN A 81 -14.76 8.57 -4.18
N GLN A 82 -14.04 8.48 -3.07
CA GLN A 82 -13.15 9.54 -2.58
C GLN A 82 -12.01 9.86 -3.57
N LEU A 83 -11.43 8.83 -4.20
CA LEU A 83 -10.40 8.99 -5.24
C LEU A 83 -11.00 9.62 -6.51
N ASN A 84 -12.17 9.15 -6.96
CA ASN A 84 -12.86 9.72 -8.14
C ASN A 84 -13.16 11.21 -7.98
N GLN A 85 -13.57 11.66 -6.80
CA GLN A 85 -13.78 13.08 -6.49
C GLN A 85 -12.50 13.93 -6.61
N ARG A 86 -11.33 13.27 -6.64
CA ARG A 86 -10.01 13.89 -6.80
C ARG A 86 -9.40 13.67 -8.18
N GLY A 87 -10.16 13.11 -9.13
CA GLY A 87 -9.70 12.82 -10.49
C GLY A 87 -8.83 11.57 -10.61
N HIS A 88 -8.89 10.66 -9.63
CA HIS A 88 -8.14 9.41 -9.62
C HIS A 88 -9.08 8.20 -9.61
N GLU A 89 -8.58 7.08 -10.13
CA GLU A 89 -9.27 5.80 -10.06
C GLU A 89 -8.61 4.87 -9.03
N LEU A 90 -9.41 4.01 -8.39
CA LEU A 90 -8.91 2.89 -7.61
C LEU A 90 -8.90 1.63 -8.49
N LEU A 91 -7.70 1.15 -8.82
CA LEU A 91 -7.53 -0.11 -9.53
C LEU A 91 -7.62 -1.25 -8.52
N ILE A 92 -8.69 -2.04 -8.61
CA ILE A 92 -8.87 -3.21 -7.76
C ILE A 92 -8.50 -4.45 -8.56
N LEU A 93 -7.52 -5.19 -8.08
CA LEU A 93 -7.07 -6.45 -8.66
C LEU A 93 -7.55 -7.62 -7.80
N LYS A 94 -7.71 -8.80 -8.44
CA LYS A 94 -8.05 -10.06 -7.77
C LYS A 94 -7.09 -11.14 -8.21
N GLY A 95 -6.60 -11.93 -7.26
CA GLY A 95 -5.69 -13.03 -7.53
C GLY A 95 -4.64 -13.23 -6.44
N ASN A 96 -3.57 -13.94 -6.75
CA ASN A 96 -2.40 -14.00 -5.87
C ASN A 96 -1.77 -12.61 -5.75
N THR A 97 -1.67 -12.09 -4.54
CA THR A 97 -1.22 -10.71 -4.31
C THR A 97 0.16 -10.43 -4.91
N ALA A 98 1.14 -11.34 -4.74
CA ALA A 98 2.49 -11.11 -5.25
C ALA A 98 2.51 -11.11 -6.79
N GLU A 99 1.74 -11.97 -7.42
CA GLU A 99 1.61 -12.02 -8.89
C GLU A 99 0.93 -10.76 -9.42
N CYS A 100 -0.18 -10.34 -8.82
CA CYS A 100 -0.91 -9.15 -9.23
C CYS A 100 -0.04 -7.89 -9.16
N ILE A 101 0.71 -7.70 -8.06
CA ILE A 101 1.57 -6.52 -7.93
C ILE A 101 2.75 -6.56 -8.91
N VAL A 102 3.31 -7.73 -9.18
CA VAL A 102 4.37 -7.91 -10.19
C VAL A 102 3.85 -7.58 -11.59
N GLN A 103 2.66 -8.06 -11.96
CA GLN A 103 2.02 -7.73 -13.23
C GLN A 103 1.76 -6.23 -13.36
N LEU A 104 1.24 -5.61 -12.31
CA LEU A 104 1.00 -4.16 -12.26
C LEU A 104 2.29 -3.37 -12.48
N LEU A 105 3.35 -3.70 -11.76
CA LEU A 105 4.64 -3.00 -11.84
C LEU A 105 5.26 -3.12 -13.24
N ASN A 106 5.19 -4.30 -13.86
CA ASN A 106 5.68 -4.51 -15.24
C ASN A 106 4.87 -3.72 -16.27
N ALA A 107 3.54 -3.62 -16.10
CA ALA A 107 2.66 -2.95 -17.05
C ALA A 107 2.79 -1.42 -17.04
N GLY A 108 3.24 -0.81 -15.93
CA GLY A 108 3.21 0.64 -15.76
C GLY A 108 4.56 1.36 -15.83
N GLY A 109 5.68 0.63 -15.84
CA GLY A 109 7.02 1.25 -15.79
C GLY A 109 7.21 2.10 -14.54
N TYR A 110 6.78 1.57 -13.39
CA TYR A 110 6.85 2.27 -12.11
C TYR A 110 8.28 2.33 -11.56
N THR A 111 8.60 3.48 -10.98
CA THR A 111 9.87 3.76 -10.30
C THR A 111 9.73 3.68 -8.78
N HIS A 112 8.51 3.87 -8.25
CA HIS A 112 8.21 3.92 -6.84
C HIS A 112 7.03 3.04 -6.46
N LEU A 113 7.11 2.42 -5.28
CA LEU A 113 6.02 1.71 -4.63
C LEU A 113 5.82 2.29 -3.23
N GLY A 114 4.66 2.90 -2.99
CA GLY A 114 4.24 3.33 -1.66
C GLY A 114 3.37 2.27 -1.00
N VAL A 115 3.64 1.97 0.26
CA VAL A 115 2.90 0.99 1.03
C VAL A 115 3.00 1.30 2.52
N SER A 116 1.93 1.04 3.27
CA SER A 116 1.99 1.10 4.72
C SER A 116 2.78 -0.07 5.29
N GLN A 117 3.69 0.22 6.23
CA GLN A 117 4.43 -0.83 6.93
C GLN A 117 3.47 -1.75 7.67
N HIS A 118 3.73 -3.05 7.63
CA HIS A 118 2.93 -4.03 8.35
C HIS A 118 3.81 -5.12 8.94
N CYS A 119 3.51 -5.55 10.17
CA CYS A 119 4.27 -6.59 10.87
C CYS A 119 3.77 -8.01 10.61
N GLY A 120 2.68 -8.18 9.85
CA GLY A 120 2.10 -9.49 9.54
C GLY A 120 3.04 -10.33 8.66
N PHE A 121 3.03 -11.63 8.90
CA PHE A 121 3.89 -12.58 8.19
C PHE A 121 3.63 -12.57 6.68
N ASP A 122 2.36 -12.65 6.26
CA ASP A 122 1.99 -12.68 4.85
C ASP A 122 2.32 -11.36 4.15
N GLU A 123 2.02 -10.23 4.78
CA GLU A 123 2.29 -8.90 4.22
C GLU A 123 3.79 -8.64 4.06
N THR A 124 4.59 -9.10 5.02
CA THR A 124 6.06 -9.01 4.96
C THR A 124 6.61 -9.92 3.85
N ALA A 125 6.11 -11.15 3.74
CA ALA A 125 6.52 -12.09 2.70
C ALA A 125 6.16 -11.60 1.29
N GLN A 126 4.96 -11.03 1.10
CA GLN A 126 4.51 -10.43 -0.15
C GLN A 126 5.43 -9.28 -0.57
N LEU A 127 5.71 -8.33 0.33
CA LEU A 127 6.57 -7.20 0.03
C LEU A 127 8.02 -7.62 -0.23
N THR A 128 8.53 -8.61 0.50
CA THR A 128 9.85 -9.19 0.26
C THR A 128 9.94 -9.81 -1.13
N THR A 129 8.89 -10.48 -1.57
CA THR A 129 8.81 -11.05 -2.93
C THR A 129 8.90 -9.94 -3.98
N VAL A 130 8.13 -8.87 -3.84
CA VAL A 130 8.18 -7.72 -4.74
C VAL A 130 9.58 -7.10 -4.80
N LYS A 131 10.21 -6.85 -3.66
CA LYS A 131 11.57 -6.29 -3.57
C LYS A 131 12.63 -7.18 -4.27
N ARG A 132 12.42 -8.51 -4.31
CA ARG A 132 13.32 -9.43 -5.02
C ARG A 132 13.17 -9.36 -6.54
N PHE A 133 11.95 -9.16 -7.04
CA PHE A 133 11.70 -9.04 -8.49
C PHE A 133 12.11 -7.68 -9.05
N PHE A 134 12.07 -6.63 -8.26
CA PHE A 134 12.30 -5.24 -8.68
C PHE A 134 13.37 -4.58 -7.82
N ASN A 135 14.63 -4.89 -8.08
CA ASN A 135 15.77 -4.36 -7.31
C ASN A 135 16.03 -2.86 -7.52
N THR A 136 15.49 -2.27 -8.59
CA THR A 136 15.58 -0.83 -8.90
C THR A 136 14.38 -0.04 -8.40
N LEU A 137 13.32 -0.71 -7.96
CA LEU A 137 12.10 -0.07 -7.46
C LEU A 137 12.38 0.59 -6.10
N ARG A 138 12.10 1.88 -5.99
CA ARG A 138 12.17 2.58 -4.70
C ARG A 138 10.91 2.30 -3.90
N VAL A 139 11.06 1.55 -2.81
CA VAL A 139 9.94 1.22 -1.91
C VAL A 139 9.90 2.23 -0.77
N ILE A 140 8.78 2.94 -0.66
CA ILE A 140 8.43 3.84 0.45
C ILE A 140 7.50 3.06 1.37
N GLU A 141 8.02 2.71 2.55
CA GLU A 141 7.32 1.90 3.53
C GLU A 141 7.26 2.67 4.85
N THR A 142 6.07 3.19 5.18
CA THR A 142 5.88 4.10 6.30
C THR A 142 4.92 3.50 7.33
N PRO A 143 5.19 3.58 8.64
CA PRO A 143 4.28 3.15 9.70
C PRO A 143 2.98 3.96 9.67
N THR A 144 1.82 3.29 9.77
CA THR A 144 0.50 3.93 9.73
C THR A 144 -0.50 3.38 10.74
N PHE A 145 -0.11 2.36 11.51
CA PHE A 145 -1.01 1.61 12.40
C PHE A 145 -0.87 1.95 13.87
N GLY A 146 0.22 2.59 14.26
CA GLY A 146 0.49 2.96 15.64
C GLY A 146 0.01 4.37 15.97
N LEU A 147 -0.46 4.58 17.21
CA LEU A 147 -0.68 5.91 17.75
C LEU A 147 0.64 6.63 18.07
N PHE A 148 1.68 5.82 18.30
CA PHE A 148 3.04 6.26 18.58
C PHE A 148 4.01 5.46 17.72
N ASP A 149 5.01 6.12 17.18
CA ASP A 149 6.12 5.45 16.52
C ASP A 149 7.05 4.81 17.56
N ALA A 150 7.73 3.74 17.18
CA ALA A 150 8.65 3.04 18.07
C ALA A 150 9.75 3.95 18.63
N GLU A 151 10.19 4.93 17.84
CA GLU A 151 11.25 5.87 18.19
C GLU A 151 10.87 6.89 19.28
N VAL A 152 9.58 7.13 19.49
CA VAL A 152 9.09 8.04 20.52
C VAL A 152 8.67 7.32 21.82
N LEU A 153 8.78 6.00 21.86
CA LEU A 153 8.49 5.24 23.06
C LEU A 153 9.53 5.52 24.16
N PRO A 154 9.14 5.54 25.46
CA PRO A 154 10.04 5.81 26.58
C PRO A 154 10.84 4.57 27.02
N PHE A 155 11.05 3.63 26.14
CA PHE A 155 11.81 2.38 26.32
C PHE A 155 12.08 1.75 24.94
N ASP A 156 13.14 0.96 24.84
CA ASP A 156 13.39 0.15 23.67
C ASP A 156 12.35 -0.98 23.55
N ILE A 157 12.08 -1.43 22.33
CA ILE A 157 11.07 -2.48 22.08
C ILE A 157 11.40 -3.77 22.86
N GLU A 158 12.68 -4.08 23.03
CA GLU A 158 13.16 -5.24 23.80
C GLU A 158 12.84 -5.12 25.31
N ASP A 159 12.74 -3.88 25.81
CA ASP A 159 12.44 -3.56 27.21
C ASP A 159 10.96 -3.18 27.42
N MET A 160 10.12 -3.47 26.46
CA MET A 160 8.69 -3.18 26.53
C MET A 160 8.05 -3.96 27.68
N PRO A 161 7.24 -3.29 28.54
CA PRO A 161 6.54 -3.98 29.62
C PRO A 161 5.60 -5.07 29.10
N ASP A 162 5.71 -6.29 29.64
CA ASP A 162 4.87 -7.45 29.29
C ASP A 162 3.39 -7.26 29.61
N VAL A 163 3.07 -6.31 30.52
CA VAL A 163 1.71 -6.06 31.00
C VAL A 163 1.22 -4.68 30.53
N PHE A 164 0.01 -4.64 30.00
CA PHE A 164 -0.57 -3.42 29.43
C PHE A 164 -0.62 -2.22 30.39
N SER A 165 -0.94 -2.43 31.68
CA SER A 165 -1.08 -1.30 32.63
C SER A 165 0.23 -0.57 32.94
N PRO A 166 1.38 -1.22 33.14
CA PRO A 166 2.68 -0.58 33.20
C PRO A 166 3.08 0.09 31.88
N PHE A 167 2.84 -0.57 30.74
CA PHE A 167 3.07 -0.02 29.40
C PHE A 167 2.31 1.30 29.24
N ARG A 168 0.97 1.28 29.42
CA ARG A 168 0.11 2.44 29.29
C ARG A 168 0.59 3.61 30.15
N ARG A 169 0.89 3.36 31.44
CA ARG A 169 1.34 4.42 32.36
C ARG A 169 2.65 5.08 31.93
N LYS A 170 3.60 4.30 31.38
CA LYS A 170 4.84 4.86 30.85
C LYS A 170 4.58 5.71 29.63
N VAL A 171 3.81 5.20 28.66
CA VAL A 171 3.50 5.91 27.42
C VAL A 171 2.69 7.17 27.67
N GLU A 172 1.59 7.10 28.45
CA GLU A 172 0.76 8.28 28.77
C GLU A 172 1.54 9.38 29.49
N LYS A 173 2.56 9.02 30.26
CA LYS A 173 3.39 9.99 30.98
C LYS A 173 4.43 10.70 30.11
N HIS A 174 4.95 10.02 29.09
CA HIS A 174 6.16 10.46 28.36
C HIS A 174 5.93 10.70 26.87
N CYS A 175 4.84 10.19 26.30
CA CYS A 175 4.57 10.33 24.87
C CYS A 175 3.35 11.20 24.62
N THR A 176 3.43 11.99 23.55
CA THR A 176 2.28 12.70 22.99
C THR A 176 2.03 12.17 21.59
N PRO A 177 0.79 11.80 21.23
CA PRO A 177 0.48 11.37 19.87
C PRO A 177 0.92 12.42 18.85
N LEU A 178 1.39 11.96 17.70
CA LEU A 178 1.67 12.87 16.60
C LEU A 178 0.40 13.59 16.17
N PRO A 179 0.52 14.85 15.74
CA PRO A 179 -0.62 15.56 15.17
C PRO A 179 -1.09 14.83 13.90
N VAL A 180 -2.39 14.83 13.68
CA VAL A 180 -2.98 14.29 12.45
C VAL A 180 -2.39 15.03 11.24
N LEU A 181 -1.95 14.29 10.24
CA LEU A 181 -1.47 14.88 8.99
C LEU A 181 -2.62 15.58 8.27
N GLU A 182 -2.35 16.80 7.84
CA GLU A 182 -3.28 17.51 6.99
C GLU A 182 -3.56 16.72 5.70
N ARG A 183 -4.76 16.90 5.18
CA ARG A 183 -5.17 16.26 3.94
C ARG A 183 -4.27 16.75 2.80
N ILE A 184 -3.69 15.83 2.03
CA ILE A 184 -2.90 16.16 0.85
C ILE A 184 -3.77 16.99 -0.10
N ALA A 185 -3.39 18.24 -0.31
CA ALA A 185 -4.19 19.19 -1.08
C ALA A 185 -4.26 18.79 -2.55
N GLN A 186 -3.14 18.37 -3.12
CA GLN A 186 -3.04 17.98 -4.54
C GLN A 186 -2.28 16.64 -4.64
N LEU A 187 -2.89 15.69 -5.33
CA LEU A 187 -2.24 14.43 -5.70
C LEU A 187 -1.50 14.61 -7.04
N PRO A 188 -0.44 13.83 -7.32
CA PRO A 188 0.18 13.76 -8.63
C PRO A 188 -0.84 13.34 -9.70
N ASP A 189 -0.53 13.51 -10.97
CA ASP A 189 -1.43 13.11 -12.05
C ASP A 189 -1.79 11.62 -11.98
N GLY A 190 -3.03 11.28 -12.31
CA GLY A 190 -3.48 9.90 -12.36
C GLY A 190 -2.82 9.14 -13.52
N PHE A 191 -2.40 7.91 -13.27
CA PHE A 191 -1.89 7.01 -14.30
C PHE A 191 -2.58 5.65 -14.19
N MET A 192 -3.09 5.15 -15.32
CA MET A 192 -3.70 3.82 -15.39
C MET A 192 -2.89 2.95 -16.35
N PRO A 193 -2.28 1.86 -15.86
CA PRO A 193 -1.53 0.94 -16.70
C PRO A 193 -2.46 0.07 -17.53
N ASN A 194 -1.95 -0.43 -18.65
CA ASN A 194 -2.65 -1.43 -19.45
C ASN A 194 -2.42 -2.83 -18.82
N ILE A 195 -3.37 -3.25 -18.00
CA ILE A 195 -3.34 -4.55 -17.30
C ILE A 195 -4.39 -5.50 -17.91
N ASP A 196 -4.10 -6.79 -17.89
CA ASP A 196 -5.05 -7.80 -18.37
C ASP A 196 -6.34 -7.76 -17.53
N LYS A 197 -7.47 -7.67 -18.24
CA LYS A 197 -8.80 -7.56 -17.61
C LYS A 197 -9.16 -8.72 -16.69
N GLN A 198 -8.54 -9.89 -16.87
CA GLN A 198 -8.77 -11.05 -15.99
C GLN A 198 -8.38 -10.77 -14.53
N TYR A 199 -7.44 -9.87 -14.29
CA TYR A 199 -7.03 -9.48 -12.94
C TYR A 199 -7.86 -8.34 -12.35
N ILE A 200 -8.65 -7.62 -13.17
CA ILE A 200 -9.41 -6.45 -12.73
C ILE A 200 -10.72 -6.89 -12.10
N LEU A 201 -10.98 -6.46 -10.87
CA LEU A 201 -12.26 -6.61 -10.21
C LEU A 201 -13.00 -5.26 -10.26
N ASP A 202 -14.14 -5.24 -10.94
CA ASP A 202 -15.04 -4.08 -10.88
C ASP A 202 -15.99 -4.27 -9.69
N ILE A 203 -16.11 -3.24 -8.87
CA ILE A 203 -17.05 -3.15 -7.76
C ILE A 203 -17.97 -1.96 -8.00
N GLU A 204 -19.26 -2.19 -7.90
CA GLU A 204 -20.30 -1.17 -7.99
C GLU A 204 -20.33 -0.27 -6.74
#